data_86068184667f091050929f29bbbc6938
#
_entry.id   86068184667f091050929f29bbbc6938
#
_cell.length_a   1.000
_cell.length_b   1.000
_cell.length_c   1.000
_cell.angle_alpha   90.00
_cell.angle_beta   90.00
_cell.angle_gamma   90.00
#
_symmetry.space_group_name_H-M   'P 1'
#
loop_
_entity.id
_entity.type
_entity.pdbx_description
1 polymer ?
#
loop_
_entity_poly.entity_id
_entity_poly.type
_entity_poly.pdbx_seq_one_letter_code
_entity_poly.pdbx_strand_id
1 'polypeptide(L)'
;EKAADIEYKNSYYVLSASGKILETKNPAPTGDIPVIKGFELKSLSQGDKLASEDSFKADILKELLNDLHDLKFKNIDSIDLTTRSDIKLMYDGRLEIKLGSSVDMEYKLTYLKAVIDKSITDDYEGTLIYNGADSGISAIPKSQDESSKPDDTSSAKPDDSSSAVSADTNIDDGNTWDSDNSWSGDDSQGYSDDTNAWD
;
A
#
# COMPACT_ATOMS: atom_id res chain seq x y z
N GLU A 1 -21.18 -12.42 16.80
CA GLU A 1 -20.09 -11.60 17.32
C GLU A 1 -19.79 -10.47 16.35
N LYS A 2 -19.52 -9.27 16.87
CA LYS A 2 -19.13 -8.09 16.06
C LYS A 2 -17.67 -8.24 15.66
N ALA A 3 -17.34 -7.96 14.41
CA ALA A 3 -15.99 -8.14 13.88
C ALA A 3 -15.35 -6.85 13.38
N ALA A 4 -16.12 -5.95 12.76
CA ALA A 4 -15.63 -4.68 12.27
C ALA A 4 -16.77 -3.68 12.07
N ASP A 5 -16.45 -2.40 12.05
CA ASP A 5 -17.32 -1.32 11.60
C ASP A 5 -16.89 -0.87 10.19
N ILE A 6 -17.80 -0.79 9.23
CA ILE A 6 -17.52 -0.20 7.92
C ILE A 6 -17.95 1.26 7.92
N GLU A 7 -17.03 2.15 7.63
CA GLU A 7 -17.31 3.56 7.39
C GLU A 7 -17.79 3.75 5.94
N TYR A 8 -19.06 4.17 5.79
CA TYR A 8 -19.65 4.44 4.47
C TYR A 8 -20.73 5.52 4.55
N LYS A 9 -20.67 6.55 3.70
CA LYS A 9 -21.64 7.65 3.62
C LYS A 9 -22.00 8.27 4.98
N ASN A 10 -20.97 8.63 5.76
CA ASN A 10 -21.10 9.25 7.09
C ASN A 10 -21.85 8.38 8.12
N SER A 11 -21.86 7.08 7.94
CA SER A 11 -22.45 6.12 8.86
C SER A 11 -21.52 4.93 9.05
N TYR A 12 -21.68 4.23 10.17
CA TYR A 12 -20.93 3.01 10.46
C TYR A 12 -21.86 1.81 10.41
N TYR A 13 -21.45 0.78 9.70
CA TYR A 13 -22.19 -0.47 9.53
C TYR A 13 -21.43 -1.58 10.24
N VAL A 14 -22.01 -2.11 11.31
CA VAL A 14 -21.39 -3.16 12.11
C VAL A 14 -21.49 -4.48 11.40
N LEU A 15 -20.35 -5.13 11.16
CA LEU A 15 -20.26 -6.46 10.58
C LEU A 15 -20.13 -7.53 11.65
N SER A 16 -20.74 -8.69 11.39
CA SER A 16 -20.41 -9.94 12.07
C SER A 16 -19.15 -10.59 11.50
N ALA A 17 -18.54 -11.52 12.25
CA ALA A 17 -17.46 -12.37 11.78
C ALA A 17 -17.85 -13.19 10.53
N SER A 18 -19.14 -13.47 10.32
CA SER A 18 -19.63 -14.14 9.11
C SER A 18 -19.91 -13.21 7.92
N GLY A 19 -19.54 -11.93 8.02
CA GLY A 19 -19.73 -10.93 6.98
C GLY A 19 -21.20 -10.52 6.77
N LYS A 20 -22.01 -10.44 7.84
CA LYS A 20 -23.37 -9.90 7.79
C LYS A 20 -23.43 -8.53 8.45
N ILE A 21 -24.22 -7.63 7.90
CA ILE A 21 -24.54 -6.34 8.51
C ILE A 21 -25.45 -6.58 9.70
N LEU A 22 -24.99 -6.27 10.90
CA LEU A 22 -25.73 -6.47 12.15
C LEU A 22 -26.58 -5.27 12.50
N GLU A 23 -26.01 -4.09 12.40
CA GLU A 23 -26.65 -2.83 12.75
C GLU A 23 -26.02 -1.65 11.99
N THR A 24 -26.72 -0.55 11.92
CA THR A 24 -26.21 0.73 11.42
C THR A 24 -26.08 1.69 12.59
N LYS A 25 -24.91 2.28 12.75
CA LYS A 25 -24.61 3.31 13.74
C LYS A 25 -24.36 4.65 13.07
N ASN A 26 -24.83 5.69 13.67
CA ASN A 26 -24.61 7.06 13.20
C ASN A 26 -24.50 7.97 14.44
N PRO A 27 -23.46 8.77 14.62
CA PRO A 27 -22.31 9.05 13.74
C PRO A 27 -20.97 8.39 14.18
N ALA A 28 -20.96 7.48 15.15
CA ALA A 28 -19.74 7.00 15.77
C ALA A 28 -19.55 5.48 15.64
N PRO A 29 -18.30 5.00 15.48
CA PRO A 29 -17.98 3.58 15.48
C PRO A 29 -18.17 2.92 16.86
N THR A 30 -18.08 1.59 16.91
CA THR A 30 -18.25 0.81 18.14
C THR A 30 -17.12 1.05 19.13
N GLY A 31 -15.90 1.29 18.65
CA GLY A 31 -14.72 1.60 19.47
C GLY A 31 -13.85 0.39 19.84
N ASP A 32 -14.44 -0.81 19.95
CA ASP A 32 -13.71 -2.02 20.37
C ASP A 32 -13.34 -2.94 19.19
N ILE A 33 -13.70 -2.56 17.98
CA ILE A 33 -13.49 -3.31 16.74
C ILE A 33 -12.94 -2.39 15.67
N PRO A 34 -12.16 -2.92 14.68
CA PRO A 34 -11.53 -2.10 13.66
C PRO A 34 -12.54 -1.39 12.77
N VAL A 35 -12.21 -0.17 12.37
CA VAL A 35 -12.96 0.62 11.40
C VAL A 35 -12.41 0.37 9.99
N ILE A 36 -13.26 -0.12 9.10
CA ILE A 36 -12.90 -0.36 7.69
C ILE A 36 -13.19 0.90 6.88
N LYS A 37 -12.16 1.44 6.22
CA LYS A 37 -12.22 2.62 5.35
C LYS A 37 -12.06 2.23 3.88
N GLY A 38 -12.58 3.07 2.99
CA GLY A 38 -12.44 2.86 1.54
C GLY A 38 -13.25 1.66 1.01
N PHE A 39 -14.28 1.22 1.75
CA PHE A 39 -15.16 0.12 1.36
C PHE A 39 -16.54 0.63 0.98
N GLU A 40 -16.96 0.37 -0.25
CA GLU A 40 -18.25 0.81 -0.79
C GLU A 40 -19.28 -0.31 -0.64
N LEU A 41 -20.25 -0.10 0.24
CA LEU A 41 -21.33 -1.08 0.48
C LEU A 41 -22.37 -1.04 -0.63
N LYS A 42 -22.67 -2.20 -1.22
CA LYS A 42 -23.71 -2.38 -2.22
C LYS A 42 -25.12 -2.51 -1.59
N SER A 43 -25.21 -3.11 -0.43
CA SER A 43 -26.44 -3.20 0.37
C SER A 43 -26.19 -2.60 1.75
N LEU A 44 -27.22 -1.94 2.29
CA LEU A 44 -27.19 -1.22 3.56
C LEU A 44 -28.19 -1.80 4.57
N SER A 45 -28.90 -2.87 4.24
CA SER A 45 -29.93 -3.42 5.10
C SER A 45 -29.34 -4.38 6.13
N GLN A 46 -29.88 -4.27 7.35
CA GLN A 46 -29.54 -5.22 8.42
C GLN A 46 -29.88 -6.67 8.01
N GLY A 47 -28.98 -7.57 8.26
CA GLY A 47 -29.08 -8.98 7.88
C GLY A 47 -28.51 -9.33 6.50
N ASP A 48 -28.24 -8.33 5.65
CA ASP A 48 -27.62 -8.56 4.36
C ASP A 48 -26.17 -9.02 4.50
N LYS A 49 -25.73 -9.80 3.53
CA LYS A 49 -24.32 -10.19 3.44
C LYS A 49 -23.49 -9.03 2.92
N LEU A 50 -22.27 -8.95 3.42
CA LEU A 50 -21.26 -8.03 2.93
C LEU A 50 -21.11 -8.18 1.41
N ALA A 51 -21.37 -7.11 0.70
CA ALA A 51 -21.14 -6.97 -0.72
C ALA A 51 -20.62 -5.57 -1.02
N SER A 52 -19.63 -5.48 -1.91
CA SER A 52 -19.08 -4.23 -2.40
C SER A 52 -19.39 -4.06 -3.88
N GLU A 53 -19.35 -2.83 -4.37
CA GLU A 53 -19.31 -2.56 -5.81
C GLU A 53 -18.07 -3.23 -6.43
N ASP A 54 -16.95 -3.24 -5.74
CA ASP A 54 -15.78 -4.07 -6.07
C ASP A 54 -15.85 -5.40 -5.30
N SER A 55 -16.23 -6.48 -5.98
CA SER A 55 -16.38 -7.81 -5.37
C SER A 55 -15.07 -8.34 -4.76
N PHE A 56 -13.93 -8.00 -5.35
CA PHE A 56 -12.63 -8.41 -4.81
C PHE A 56 -12.35 -7.79 -3.44
N LYS A 57 -12.77 -6.54 -3.20
CA LYS A 57 -12.64 -5.93 -1.87
C LYS A 57 -13.42 -6.69 -0.80
N ALA A 58 -14.58 -7.24 -1.14
CA ALA A 58 -15.39 -8.02 -0.20
C ALA A 58 -14.70 -9.34 0.19
N ASP A 59 -14.04 -9.98 -0.76
CA ASP A 59 -13.31 -11.22 -0.50
C ASP A 59 -12.02 -10.94 0.30
N ILE A 60 -11.26 -9.91 -0.07
CA ILE A 60 -10.08 -9.44 0.68
C ILE A 60 -10.45 -9.11 2.13
N LEU A 61 -11.55 -8.37 2.34
CA LEU A 61 -11.97 -8.00 3.70
C LEU A 61 -12.33 -9.22 4.55
N LYS A 62 -13.04 -10.21 3.97
CA LYS A 62 -13.38 -11.45 4.69
C LYS A 62 -12.14 -12.25 5.07
N GLU A 63 -11.22 -12.44 4.11
CA GLU A 63 -9.94 -13.11 4.34
C GLU A 63 -9.17 -12.40 5.45
N LEU A 64 -8.96 -11.10 5.33
CA LEU A 64 -8.23 -10.29 6.29
C LEU A 64 -8.84 -10.36 7.71
N LEU A 65 -10.17 -10.26 7.86
CA LEU A 65 -10.82 -10.37 9.16
C LEU A 65 -10.70 -11.77 9.76
N ASN A 66 -10.74 -12.83 8.94
CA ASN A 66 -10.51 -14.19 9.41
C ASN A 66 -9.06 -14.38 9.87
N ASP A 67 -8.08 -13.92 9.08
CA ASP A 67 -6.66 -14.02 9.42
C ASP A 67 -6.35 -13.27 10.74
N LEU A 68 -6.86 -12.05 10.89
CA LEU A 68 -6.71 -11.27 12.14
C LEU A 68 -7.32 -11.99 13.34
N HIS A 69 -8.48 -12.62 13.15
CA HIS A 69 -9.15 -13.40 14.19
C HIS A 69 -8.34 -14.65 14.57
N ASP A 70 -7.90 -15.43 13.59
CA ASP A 70 -7.18 -16.70 13.79
C ASP A 70 -5.81 -16.47 14.42
N LEU A 71 -5.11 -15.42 13.99
CA LEU A 71 -3.84 -14.97 14.57
C LEU A 71 -4.02 -14.29 15.94
N LYS A 72 -5.26 -14.06 16.39
CA LYS A 72 -5.56 -13.26 17.58
C LYS A 72 -4.83 -11.91 17.58
N PHE A 73 -4.80 -11.28 16.42
CA PHE A 73 -4.15 -9.99 16.23
C PHE A 73 -5.11 -8.90 16.71
N LYS A 74 -4.90 -8.45 17.93
CA LYS A 74 -5.73 -7.43 18.60
C LYS A 74 -5.18 -6.03 18.36
N ASN A 75 -5.92 -5.01 18.83
CA ASN A 75 -5.54 -3.60 18.81
C ASN A 75 -5.39 -3.02 17.40
N ILE A 76 -6.12 -3.56 16.43
CA ILE A 76 -6.26 -2.92 15.11
C ILE A 76 -7.38 -1.89 15.23
N ASP A 77 -7.06 -0.61 15.04
CA ASP A 77 -8.01 0.50 15.12
C ASP A 77 -8.73 0.72 13.80
N SER A 78 -8.00 0.63 12.70
CA SER A 78 -8.61 0.77 11.37
C SER A 78 -7.86 -0.03 10.29
N ILE A 79 -8.61 -0.33 9.24
CA ILE A 79 -8.15 -1.02 8.02
C ILE A 79 -8.55 -0.16 6.83
N ASP A 80 -7.59 0.29 6.04
CA ASP A 80 -7.83 1.06 4.82
C ASP A 80 -7.76 0.14 3.60
N LEU A 81 -8.90 0.00 2.92
CA LEU A 81 -9.09 -0.75 1.68
C LEU A 81 -9.44 0.18 0.50
N THR A 82 -9.07 1.45 0.57
CA THR A 82 -9.30 2.39 -0.54
C THR A 82 -8.70 1.84 -1.82
N THR A 83 -7.48 1.30 -1.74
CA THR A 83 -6.78 0.68 -2.87
C THR A 83 -6.43 -0.77 -2.54
N ARG A 84 -6.81 -1.73 -3.41
CA ARG A 84 -6.56 -3.18 -3.23
C ARG A 84 -5.08 -3.56 -3.21
N SER A 85 -4.24 -2.76 -3.84
CA SER A 85 -2.79 -2.96 -3.91
C SER A 85 -2.00 -2.21 -2.83
N ASP A 86 -2.68 -1.43 -1.98
CA ASP A 86 -2.06 -0.63 -0.91
C ASP A 86 -2.93 -0.68 0.35
N ILE A 87 -3.03 -1.88 0.92
CA ILE A 87 -3.77 -2.14 2.15
C ILE A 87 -2.96 -1.62 3.33
N LYS A 88 -3.62 -0.84 4.19
CA LYS A 88 -2.99 -0.27 5.39
C LYS A 88 -3.78 -0.60 6.63
N LEU A 89 -3.09 -0.78 7.74
CA LEU A 89 -3.68 -0.94 9.06
C LEU A 89 -3.19 0.18 9.97
N MET A 90 -4.03 0.59 10.91
CA MET A 90 -3.61 1.37 12.07
C MET A 90 -3.65 0.45 13.29
N TYR A 91 -2.56 0.37 14.02
CA TYR A 91 -2.41 -0.48 15.19
C TYR A 91 -2.12 0.36 16.43
N ASP A 92 -2.93 0.18 17.46
CA ASP A 92 -2.76 0.79 18.79
C ASP A 92 -2.64 2.33 18.74
N GLY A 93 -3.28 2.97 17.76
CA GLY A 93 -3.24 4.43 17.52
C GLY A 93 -1.88 5.01 17.16
N ARG A 94 -0.82 4.20 17.07
CA ARG A 94 0.57 4.63 16.96
C ARG A 94 1.38 4.08 15.79
N LEU A 95 0.97 2.93 15.24
CA LEU A 95 1.67 2.32 14.11
C LEU A 95 0.81 2.32 12.85
N GLU A 96 1.25 3.03 11.82
CA GLU A 96 0.72 2.84 10.47
C GLU A 96 1.44 1.66 9.82
N ILE A 97 0.70 0.67 9.37
CA ILE A 97 1.24 -0.54 8.79
C ILE A 97 0.85 -0.61 7.32
N LYS A 98 1.83 -0.64 6.43
CA LYS A 98 1.64 -0.75 4.97
C LYS A 98 1.91 -2.18 4.53
N LEU A 99 0.83 -2.94 4.26
CA LEU A 99 0.88 -4.34 3.81
C LEU A 99 1.01 -4.49 2.30
N GLY A 100 0.64 -3.43 1.54
CA GLY A 100 0.57 -3.49 0.09
C GLY A 100 -0.61 -4.33 -0.41
N SER A 101 -0.38 -5.26 -1.34
CA SER A 101 -1.44 -6.10 -1.93
C SER A 101 -1.96 -7.18 -0.97
N SER A 102 -3.10 -7.80 -1.32
CA SER A 102 -3.70 -8.91 -0.56
C SER A 102 -2.98 -10.27 -0.73
N VAL A 103 -1.97 -10.35 -1.58
CA VAL A 103 -1.23 -11.60 -1.82
C VAL A 103 -0.51 -12.02 -0.54
N ASP A 104 -0.61 -13.31 -0.16
CA ASP A 104 0.03 -13.91 1.02
C ASP A 104 -0.30 -13.17 2.33
N MET A 105 -1.56 -12.76 2.51
CA MET A 105 -1.99 -11.93 3.64
C MET A 105 -1.73 -12.59 5.00
N GLU A 106 -2.07 -13.85 5.17
CA GLU A 106 -1.83 -14.61 6.39
C GLU A 106 -0.34 -14.61 6.78
N TYR A 107 0.54 -14.84 5.79
CA TYR A 107 2.00 -14.80 6.02
C TYR A 107 2.45 -13.41 6.48
N LYS A 108 2.00 -12.35 5.78
CA LYS A 108 2.35 -10.97 6.13
C LYS A 108 1.91 -10.60 7.53
N LEU A 109 0.68 -10.95 7.90
CA LEU A 109 0.14 -10.67 9.23
C LEU A 109 0.86 -11.47 10.32
N THR A 110 1.18 -12.73 10.06
CA THR A 110 1.96 -13.57 10.99
C THR A 110 3.34 -12.98 11.23
N TYR A 111 4.03 -12.60 10.14
CA TYR A 111 5.35 -11.99 10.23
C TYR A 111 5.32 -10.63 10.92
N LEU A 112 4.37 -9.78 10.54
CA LEU A 112 4.15 -8.48 11.16
C LEU A 112 3.91 -8.59 12.67
N LYS A 113 3.00 -9.50 13.08
CA LYS A 113 2.73 -9.74 14.49
C LYS A 113 3.98 -10.14 15.25
N ALA A 114 4.79 -11.03 14.69
CA ALA A 114 6.05 -11.45 15.30
C ALA A 114 7.06 -10.31 15.45
N VAL A 115 7.10 -9.38 14.47
CA VAL A 115 7.97 -8.18 14.52
C VAL A 115 7.47 -7.22 15.60
N ILE A 116 6.17 -6.94 15.67
CA ILE A 116 5.59 -6.08 16.70
C ILE A 116 5.87 -6.65 18.08
N ASP A 117 5.55 -7.93 18.31
CA ASP A 117 5.67 -8.57 19.62
C ASP A 117 7.13 -8.67 20.11
N LYS A 118 8.13 -8.71 19.20
CA LYS A 118 9.53 -8.97 19.58
C LYS A 118 10.46 -7.78 19.41
N SER A 119 10.16 -6.86 18.49
CA SER A 119 11.13 -5.86 18.02
C SER A 119 10.64 -4.42 18.17
N ILE A 120 9.34 -4.20 18.32
CA ILE A 120 8.76 -2.87 18.46
C ILE A 120 8.42 -2.62 19.92
N THR A 121 8.96 -1.57 20.50
CA THR A 121 8.67 -1.14 21.87
C THR A 121 7.30 -0.46 21.95
N ASP A 122 6.69 -0.46 23.15
CA ASP A 122 5.33 0.07 23.33
C ASP A 122 5.24 1.59 23.12
N ASP A 123 6.35 2.30 23.25
CA ASP A 123 6.49 3.74 23.01
C ASP A 123 6.86 4.11 21.58
N TYR A 124 7.13 3.13 20.70
CA TYR A 124 7.49 3.40 19.32
C TYR A 124 6.27 3.87 18.52
N GLU A 125 6.36 5.04 17.92
CA GLU A 125 5.39 5.57 16.95
C GLU A 125 6.02 5.68 15.56
N GLY A 126 5.30 5.29 14.52
CA GLY A 126 5.82 5.37 13.16
C GLY A 126 5.11 4.49 12.15
N THR A 127 5.79 4.24 11.04
CA THR A 127 5.28 3.44 9.93
C THR A 127 6.06 2.15 9.79
N LEU A 128 5.37 1.03 9.71
CA LEU A 128 5.92 -0.28 9.35
C LEU A 128 5.56 -0.60 7.91
N ILE A 129 6.55 -0.91 7.08
CA ILE A 129 6.36 -1.20 5.66
C ILE A 129 6.81 -2.63 5.37
N TYR A 130 5.89 -3.46 4.87
CA TYR A 130 6.23 -4.78 4.36
C TYR A 130 6.86 -4.67 2.96
N ASN A 131 8.12 -5.06 2.81
CA ASN A 131 8.88 -4.94 1.56
C ASN A 131 8.98 -6.26 0.77
N GLY A 132 8.32 -7.31 1.22
CA GLY A 132 8.40 -8.65 0.64
C GLY A 132 9.08 -9.66 1.56
N ALA A 133 8.97 -10.95 1.23
CA ALA A 133 9.50 -12.05 2.04
C ALA A 133 11.01 -11.96 2.25
N ASP A 134 11.74 -11.56 1.20
CA ASP A 134 13.21 -11.47 1.24
C ASP A 134 13.73 -10.19 1.91
N SER A 135 12.95 -9.10 1.85
CA SER A 135 13.35 -7.77 2.34
C SER A 135 12.78 -7.43 3.72
N GLY A 136 11.82 -8.21 4.21
CA GLY A 136 11.25 -8.09 5.53
C GLY A 136 10.39 -6.84 5.74
N ILE A 137 10.43 -6.29 6.97
CA ILE A 137 9.69 -5.10 7.38
C ILE A 137 10.67 -3.98 7.71
N SER A 138 10.44 -2.81 7.11
CA SER A 138 11.12 -1.57 7.47
C SER A 138 10.29 -0.80 8.50
N ALA A 139 10.95 -0.25 9.52
CA ALA A 139 10.33 0.62 10.52
C ALA A 139 10.85 2.05 10.35
N ILE A 140 9.95 3.00 10.13
CA ILE A 140 10.26 4.43 9.97
C ILE A 140 9.64 5.19 11.15
N PRO A 141 10.44 5.80 12.04
CA PRO A 141 9.93 6.58 13.15
C PRO A 141 9.18 7.84 12.68
N LYS A 142 8.11 8.21 13.36
CA LYS A 142 7.28 9.38 13.04
C LYS A 142 8.07 10.70 12.98
N SER A 143 9.13 10.85 13.79
CA SER A 143 9.98 12.03 13.83
C SER A 143 10.87 12.21 12.59
N GLN A 144 10.98 11.22 11.72
CA GLN A 144 11.78 11.31 10.48
C GLN A 144 10.93 11.71 9.25
N ASP A 145 9.61 11.63 9.34
CA ASP A 145 8.72 11.96 8.22
C ASP A 145 8.51 13.48 8.04
N GLU A 146 8.85 14.28 9.06
CA GLU A 146 8.74 15.75 8.99
C GLU A 146 10.02 16.49 8.56
N SER A 147 11.19 15.82 8.42
CA SER A 147 12.48 16.50 8.21
C SER A 147 13.04 16.47 6.79
N SER A 148 12.30 16.02 5.79
CA SER A 148 12.74 16.10 4.39
C SER A 148 12.06 17.22 3.59
N LYS A 149 11.99 18.43 4.16
CA LYS A 149 11.94 19.65 3.35
C LYS A 149 13.38 20.12 3.15
N PRO A 150 13.87 20.21 1.91
CA PRO A 150 15.15 20.88 1.68
C PRO A 150 14.97 22.36 2.01
N ASP A 151 15.68 22.78 3.04
CA ASP A 151 15.82 24.19 3.42
C ASP A 151 16.70 24.87 2.37
N ASP A 152 16.05 25.54 1.43
CA ASP A 152 16.70 26.37 0.42
C ASP A 152 16.93 27.75 1.03
N THR A 153 17.98 27.86 1.86
CA THR A 153 18.44 29.15 2.35
C THR A 153 19.98 29.18 2.38
N SER A 154 20.58 29.44 1.24
CA SER A 154 21.95 29.94 1.19
C SER A 154 22.02 31.22 0.40
N SER A 155 21.74 32.32 1.07
CA SER A 155 22.21 33.65 0.67
C SER A 155 23.52 33.91 1.38
N ALA A 156 24.61 33.79 0.70
CA ALA A 156 25.87 34.45 1.09
C ALA A 156 26.59 34.91 -0.16
N LYS A 157 26.62 36.22 -0.33
CA LYS A 157 27.41 36.96 -1.27
C LYS A 157 28.81 37.10 -0.69
N PRO A 158 29.91 36.92 -1.44
CA PRO A 158 31.16 37.54 -1.11
C PRO A 158 31.59 38.57 -2.15
N ASP A 159 32.25 39.55 -1.60
CA ASP A 159 32.94 40.68 -2.20
C ASP A 159 34.07 40.30 -3.17
N ASP A 160 34.18 41.16 -4.13
CA ASP A 160 35.24 41.73 -4.94
C ASP A 160 36.73 41.38 -4.63
N SER A 161 37.46 40.97 -5.69
CA SER A 161 38.75 41.56 -6.12
C SER A 161 39.38 40.86 -7.32
N SER A 162 39.41 41.57 -8.41
CA SER A 162 40.42 41.73 -9.46
C SER A 162 41.48 40.64 -9.75
N SER A 163 41.61 40.19 -11.00
CA SER A 163 42.68 40.58 -11.93
C SER A 163 42.65 39.79 -13.23
N ALA A 164 42.85 40.48 -14.32
CA ALA A 164 42.95 40.01 -15.69
C ALA A 164 44.18 39.12 -15.94
N VAL A 165 44.09 38.20 -16.89
CA VAL A 165 44.96 38.08 -18.05
C VAL A 165 44.41 37.10 -19.08
N SER A 166 44.52 37.49 -20.34
CA SER A 166 44.17 36.80 -21.57
C SER A 166 45.06 35.57 -21.82
N ALA A 167 44.50 34.56 -22.50
CA ALA A 167 45.13 33.85 -23.58
C ALA A 167 44.19 32.90 -24.28
N ASP A 168 44.01 33.15 -25.53
CA ASP A 168 43.53 32.43 -26.68
C ASP A 168 44.09 31.00 -26.76
N THR A 169 43.21 30.02 -27.08
CA THR A 169 43.52 28.95 -28.05
C THR A 169 42.27 28.15 -28.37
N ASN A 170 41.90 28.25 -29.66
CA ASN A 170 41.05 27.30 -30.38
C ASN A 170 41.61 25.89 -30.34
N ILE A 171 40.79 24.89 -30.09
CA ILE A 171 40.88 23.61 -30.77
C ILE A 171 39.46 23.06 -30.98
N ASP A 172 39.12 23.03 -32.25
CA ASP A 172 38.11 22.27 -32.95
C ASP A 172 38.42 20.77 -32.80
N ASP A 173 37.45 19.97 -32.39
CA ASP A 173 37.41 18.57 -32.83
C ASP A 173 35.97 18.04 -32.70
N GLY A 174 35.39 17.85 -33.85
CA GLY A 174 34.14 17.16 -34.08
C GLY A 174 34.23 15.67 -33.71
N ASN A 175 33.18 15.18 -33.12
CA ASN A 175 32.86 13.77 -33.21
C ASN A 175 31.35 13.55 -33.20
N THR A 176 30.82 13.50 -34.40
CA THR A 176 29.50 12.99 -34.76
C THR A 176 29.51 11.47 -34.59
N TRP A 177 28.64 10.95 -33.75
CA TRP A 177 28.27 9.54 -33.82
C TRP A 177 26.84 9.41 -34.31
N ASP A 178 26.73 9.28 -35.63
CA ASP A 178 25.61 8.63 -36.29
C ASP A 178 25.70 7.12 -36.00
N SER A 179 24.63 6.54 -35.54
CA SER A 179 24.38 5.11 -35.60
C SER A 179 22.91 4.85 -35.85
N ASP A 180 22.54 4.94 -37.11
CA ASP A 180 21.43 4.18 -37.67
C ASP A 180 21.61 2.68 -37.34
N ASN A 181 20.62 2.10 -36.75
CA ASN A 181 20.44 0.66 -36.81
C ASN A 181 18.97 0.31 -37.01
N SER A 182 18.59 0.32 -38.27
CA SER A 182 17.37 -0.28 -38.78
C SER A 182 17.52 -1.79 -38.77
N TRP A 183 16.69 -2.48 -37.99
CA TRP A 183 16.44 -3.92 -38.12
C TRP A 183 15.07 -4.12 -38.73
N SER A 184 15.04 -4.32 -40.04
CA SER A 184 13.96 -4.98 -40.76
C SER A 184 14.34 -6.46 -40.87
N GLY A 185 13.53 -7.30 -40.26
CA GLY A 185 13.59 -8.75 -40.39
C GLY A 185 12.17 -9.28 -40.53
N ASP A 186 11.76 -9.36 -41.76
CA ASP A 186 10.65 -10.13 -42.31
C ASP A 186 11.04 -11.60 -42.28
N ASP A 187 10.22 -12.45 -41.63
CA ASP A 187 10.17 -13.88 -41.93
C ASP A 187 8.78 -14.45 -41.64
N SER A 188 8.03 -14.49 -42.73
CA SER A 188 6.86 -15.32 -42.96
C SER A 188 7.24 -16.79 -43.04
N GLN A 189 6.67 -17.66 -42.19
CA GLN A 189 6.38 -19.09 -42.45
C GLN A 189 5.35 -19.50 -41.39
N GLY A 190 4.10 -19.80 -41.65
CA GLY A 190 3.50 -20.74 -42.55
C GLY A 190 3.62 -22.16 -41.96
N TYR A 191 2.68 -22.54 -41.02
CA TYR A 191 2.39 -23.96 -40.81
C TYR A 191 0.89 -24.19 -40.72
N SER A 192 0.46 -24.99 -41.63
CA SER A 192 -0.84 -25.58 -41.88
C SER A 192 -1.27 -26.55 -40.78
N ASP A 193 -2.57 -26.46 -40.47
CA ASP A 193 -3.60 -27.45 -40.45
C ASP A 193 -3.18 -28.90 -40.08
N ASP A 194 -3.71 -29.38 -38.95
CA ASP A 194 -4.06 -30.79 -38.82
C ASP A 194 -5.28 -30.99 -37.90
N THR A 195 -6.38 -31.29 -38.58
CA THR A 195 -7.59 -31.91 -38.06
C THR A 195 -7.26 -33.25 -37.44
N ASN A 196 -7.71 -33.54 -36.20
CA ASN A 196 -8.04 -34.91 -35.81
C ASN A 196 -9.23 -34.94 -34.84
N ALA A 197 -10.33 -35.39 -35.41
CA ALA A 197 -11.51 -35.90 -34.72
C ALA A 197 -11.16 -37.26 -34.08
N TRP A 198 -11.64 -37.49 -32.85
CA TRP A 198 -11.91 -38.81 -32.30
C TRP A 198 -13.21 -38.78 -31.49
N ASP A 199 -14.02 -39.76 -31.75
CA ASP A 199 -15.30 -40.18 -31.20
C ASP A 199 -15.55 -39.95 -29.72
#